data_b52778fb9aed7ea5c8cbc7f11581f5b9
#
_entry.id   b52778fb9aed7ea5c8cbc7f11581f5b9
#
_cell.length_a   1.000
_cell.length_b   1.000
_cell.length_c   1.000
_cell.angle_alpha   90.00
_cell.angle_beta   90.00
_cell.angle_gamma   90.00
#
_symmetry.space_group_name_H-M   'P 1'
#
loop_
_entity.id
_entity.type
_entity.pdbx_description
1 polymer ?
#
loop_
_entity_poly.entity_id
_entity_poly.type
_entity_poly.pdbx_seq_one_letter_code
_entity_poly.pdbx_strand_id
1 'polypeptide(L)'
;MKRILIVEDVALNRDLLTQLLEDDYALLIAVDGAAGVEMALAHRPDLILMDLSLPLLDGWAATRRIKANAATARIPVVAITANAMSGDEERAKAAGCDDFMTKPIDEDLLFAKLHRWLG
;
A
#
# COMPACT_ATOMS: atom_id res chain seq x y z
N MET A 1 -8.92 7.80 14.54
CA MET A 1 -8.72 7.70 13.08
C MET A 1 -8.03 6.40 12.72
N LYS A 2 -8.46 5.78 11.66
CA LYS A 2 -7.74 4.64 11.09
C LYS A 2 -6.38 5.11 10.56
N ARG A 3 -5.37 4.24 10.65
CA ARG A 3 -4.00 4.56 10.21
C ARG A 3 -3.69 3.85 8.90
N ILE A 4 -3.16 4.59 7.95
CA ILE A 4 -2.76 4.07 6.65
C ILE A 4 -1.26 4.28 6.49
N LEU A 5 -0.54 3.21 6.15
CA LEU A 5 0.86 3.29 5.75
C LEU A 5 0.93 3.43 4.23
N ILE A 6 1.58 4.50 3.78
CA ILE A 6 1.83 4.74 2.35
C ILE A 6 3.28 4.39 2.08
N VAL A 7 3.53 3.40 1.21
CA VAL A 7 4.86 2.99 0.79
C VAL A 7 5.04 3.42 -0.67
N GLU A 8 5.75 4.52 -0.87
CA GLU A 8 5.90 5.19 -2.17
C GLU A 8 7.23 5.95 -2.21
N ASP A 9 8.04 5.71 -3.23
CA ASP A 9 9.36 6.34 -3.36
C ASP A 9 9.35 7.71 -4.03
N VAL A 10 8.31 8.02 -4.81
CA VAL A 10 8.22 9.30 -5.53
C VAL A 10 7.53 10.35 -4.66
N ALA A 11 8.25 11.44 -4.37
CA ALA A 11 7.74 12.50 -3.49
C ALA A 11 6.42 13.09 -3.96
N LEU A 12 6.26 13.32 -5.27
CA LEU A 12 5.03 13.87 -5.83
C LEU A 12 3.84 12.95 -5.58
N ASN A 13 4.02 11.65 -5.72
CA ASN A 13 2.97 10.68 -5.47
C ASN A 13 2.62 10.58 -3.97
N ARG A 14 3.64 10.65 -3.11
CA ARG A 14 3.41 10.71 -1.65
C ARG A 14 2.58 11.93 -1.27
N ASP A 15 2.94 13.09 -1.81
CA ASP A 15 2.25 14.35 -1.54
C ASP A 15 0.79 14.29 -2.01
N LEU A 16 0.56 13.73 -3.20
CA LEU A 16 -0.80 13.57 -3.73
C LEU A 16 -1.65 12.69 -2.79
N LEU A 17 -1.15 11.53 -2.42
CA LEU A 17 -1.87 10.63 -1.53
C LEU A 17 -2.09 11.25 -0.15
N THR A 18 -1.09 11.96 0.38
CA THR A 18 -1.21 12.68 1.64
C THR A 18 -2.33 13.70 1.58
N GLN A 19 -2.37 14.54 0.55
CA GLN A 19 -3.40 15.55 0.39
C GLN A 19 -4.80 14.95 0.28
N LEU A 20 -4.94 13.81 -0.41
CA LEU A 20 -6.22 13.14 -0.55
C LEU A 20 -6.73 12.53 0.76
N LEU A 21 -5.83 12.06 1.62
CA LEU A 21 -6.20 11.18 2.74
C LEU A 21 -6.02 11.81 4.11
N GLU A 22 -5.23 12.88 4.26
CA GLU A 22 -4.84 13.40 5.58
C GLU A 22 -6.00 13.90 6.44
N ASP A 23 -7.10 14.32 5.83
CA ASP A 23 -8.26 14.81 6.58
C ASP A 23 -9.07 13.68 7.21
N ASP A 24 -9.00 12.48 6.64
CA ASP A 24 -9.84 11.33 7.03
C ASP A 24 -9.06 10.23 7.73
N TYR A 25 -7.74 10.19 7.57
CA TYR A 25 -6.88 9.11 8.08
C TYR A 25 -5.61 9.65 8.70
N ALA A 26 -5.09 8.93 9.68
CA ALA A 26 -3.73 9.16 10.18
C ALA A 26 -2.74 8.45 9.25
N LEU A 27 -1.71 9.16 8.78
CA LEU A 27 -0.82 8.64 7.76
C LEU A 27 0.57 8.34 8.30
N LEU A 28 1.12 7.20 7.89
CA LEU A 28 2.51 6.81 8.06
C LEU A 28 3.12 6.73 6.67
N ILE A 29 4.37 7.16 6.53
CA ILE A 29 5.04 7.21 5.22
C ILE A 29 6.31 6.38 5.26
N ALA A 30 6.49 5.53 4.25
CA ALA A 30 7.75 4.83 3.98
C ALA A 30 8.16 5.12 2.54
N VAL A 31 9.46 5.27 2.32
CA VAL A 31 9.99 5.69 1.01
C VAL A 31 10.56 4.54 0.19
N ASP A 32 10.61 3.34 0.75
CA ASP A 32 11.04 2.13 0.05
C ASP A 32 10.42 0.89 0.71
N GLY A 33 10.62 -0.27 0.08
CA GLY A 33 10.03 -1.51 0.55
C GLY A 33 10.56 -1.96 1.91
N ALA A 34 11.85 -1.79 2.17
CA ALA A 34 12.44 -2.18 3.46
C ALA A 34 11.87 -1.33 4.60
N ALA A 35 11.80 0.00 4.40
CA ALA A 35 11.18 0.90 5.37
C ALA A 35 9.69 0.56 5.55
N GLY A 36 9.00 0.19 4.48
CA GLY A 36 7.61 -0.23 4.54
C GLY A 36 7.39 -1.43 5.44
N VAL A 37 8.23 -2.46 5.31
CA VAL A 37 8.17 -3.65 6.17
C VAL A 37 8.43 -3.28 7.63
N GLU A 38 9.47 -2.49 7.89
CA GLU A 38 9.81 -2.06 9.25
C GLU A 38 8.68 -1.25 9.89
N MET A 39 8.11 -0.30 9.13
CA MET A 39 7.01 0.54 9.61
C MET A 39 5.77 -0.29 9.92
N ALA A 40 5.45 -1.26 9.06
CA ALA A 40 4.31 -2.14 9.27
C ALA A 40 4.47 -2.95 10.56
N LEU A 41 5.66 -3.48 10.81
CA LEU A 41 5.93 -4.25 12.02
C LEU A 41 5.92 -3.37 13.28
N ALA A 42 6.49 -2.17 13.19
CA ALA A 42 6.60 -1.27 14.33
C ALA A 42 5.27 -0.63 14.73
N HIS A 43 4.45 -0.25 13.75
CA HIS A 43 3.24 0.55 13.98
C HIS A 43 1.93 -0.17 13.72
N ARG A 44 1.95 -1.29 13.01
CA ARG A 44 0.76 -2.08 12.70
C ARG A 44 -0.42 -1.22 12.21
N PRO A 45 -0.28 -0.57 11.03
CA PRO A 45 -1.35 0.24 10.48
C PRO A 45 -2.59 -0.58 10.17
N ASP A 46 -3.70 0.09 9.95
CA ASP A 46 -4.96 -0.58 9.63
C ASP A 46 -5.03 -1.00 8.16
N LEU A 47 -4.25 -0.34 7.29
CA LEU A 47 -4.18 -0.65 5.87
C LEU A 47 -2.84 -0.15 5.31
N ILE A 48 -2.34 -0.80 4.27
CA ILE A 48 -1.11 -0.41 3.58
C ILE A 48 -1.42 -0.14 2.11
N LEU A 49 -1.03 1.03 1.62
CA LEU A 49 -0.98 1.34 0.19
C LEU A 49 0.45 1.08 -0.28
N MET A 50 0.64 0.08 -1.14
CA MET A 50 1.96 -0.42 -1.52
C MET A 50 2.22 -0.19 -2.99
N ASP A 51 3.18 0.71 -3.31
CA ASP A 51 3.69 0.83 -4.67
C ASP A 51 4.49 -0.44 -5.01
N LEU A 52 4.24 -1.00 -6.17
CA LEU A 52 4.92 -2.21 -6.61
C LEU A 52 6.29 -1.94 -7.24
N SER A 53 6.55 -0.71 -7.69
CA SER A 53 7.78 -0.32 -8.39
C SER A 53 8.76 0.40 -7.48
N LEU A 54 9.08 -0.19 -6.32
CA LEU A 54 9.95 0.42 -5.32
C LEU A 54 11.42 0.08 -5.54
N PRO A 55 12.36 0.99 -5.15
CA PRO A 55 13.77 0.66 -5.12
C PRO A 55 14.12 -0.25 -3.95
N LEU A 56 15.30 -0.88 -3.99
CA LEU A 56 15.89 -1.74 -2.98
C LEU A 56 15.09 -3.03 -2.77
N LEU A 57 13.99 -2.97 -2.08
CA LEU A 57 13.06 -4.07 -1.91
C LEU A 57 11.74 -3.68 -2.59
N ASP A 58 11.39 -4.35 -3.68
CA ASP A 58 10.18 -4.02 -4.44
C ASP A 58 8.89 -4.32 -3.66
N GLY A 59 7.77 -3.80 -4.15
CA GLY A 59 6.48 -3.94 -3.47
C GLY A 59 5.99 -5.38 -3.37
N TRP A 60 6.35 -6.25 -4.33
CA TRP A 60 6.02 -7.67 -4.30
C TRP A 60 6.70 -8.36 -3.12
N ALA A 61 8.01 -8.15 -2.98
CA ALA A 61 8.80 -8.75 -1.91
C ALA A 61 8.42 -8.17 -0.55
N ALA A 62 8.18 -6.87 -0.47
CA ALA A 62 7.72 -6.22 0.75
C ALA A 62 6.38 -6.80 1.21
N THR A 63 5.42 -6.96 0.30
CA THR A 63 4.11 -7.55 0.62
C THR A 63 4.27 -8.98 1.13
N ARG A 64 5.10 -9.79 0.48
CA ARG A 64 5.34 -11.17 0.94
C ARG A 64 5.87 -11.20 2.37
N ARG A 65 6.81 -10.31 2.71
CA ARG A 65 7.36 -10.24 4.06
C ARG A 65 6.32 -9.83 5.10
N ILE A 66 5.49 -8.84 4.76
CA ILE A 66 4.40 -8.39 5.63
C ILE A 66 3.40 -9.52 5.86
N LYS A 67 3.01 -10.22 4.81
CA LYS A 67 2.03 -11.32 4.90
C LYS A 67 2.60 -12.58 5.54
N ALA A 68 3.91 -12.77 5.53
CA ALA A 68 4.55 -13.90 6.17
C ALA A 68 4.69 -13.74 7.68
N ASN A 69 4.56 -12.52 8.21
CA ASN A 69 4.69 -12.26 9.65
C ASN A 69 3.31 -12.28 10.31
N ALA A 70 3.14 -13.10 11.34
CA ALA A 70 1.85 -13.24 12.04
C ALA A 70 1.32 -11.91 12.59
N ALA A 71 2.20 -10.98 12.97
CA ALA A 71 1.80 -9.69 13.53
C ALA A 71 1.17 -8.75 12.48
N THR A 72 1.48 -8.94 11.20
CA THR A 72 1.07 -8.05 10.11
C THR A 72 0.27 -8.77 9.02
N ALA A 73 0.14 -10.08 9.08
CA ALA A 73 -0.49 -10.89 8.03
C ALA A 73 -1.95 -10.48 7.72
N ARG A 74 -2.66 -9.94 8.70
CA ARG A 74 -4.06 -9.56 8.55
C ARG A 74 -4.28 -8.13 8.06
N ILE A 75 -3.22 -7.33 7.98
CA ILE A 75 -3.33 -5.96 7.50
C ILE A 75 -3.62 -5.97 6.01
N PRO A 76 -4.73 -5.35 5.55
CA PRO A 76 -5.01 -5.26 4.12
C PRO A 76 -3.89 -4.51 3.39
N VAL A 77 -3.40 -5.07 2.29
CA VAL A 77 -2.42 -4.44 1.42
C VAL A 77 -3.07 -4.17 0.07
N VAL A 78 -3.21 -2.90 -0.27
CA VAL A 78 -3.71 -2.45 -1.58
C VAL A 78 -2.50 -2.11 -2.44
N ALA A 79 -2.25 -2.92 -3.45
CA ALA A 79 -1.14 -2.70 -4.38
C ALA A 79 -1.47 -1.59 -5.37
N ILE A 80 -0.48 -0.74 -5.66
CA ILE A 80 -0.61 0.34 -6.64
C ILE A 80 0.49 0.16 -7.68
N THR A 81 0.13 0.14 -8.96
CA THR A 81 1.08 -0.03 -10.05
C THR A 81 0.86 1.02 -11.14
N ALA A 82 1.95 1.45 -11.78
CA ALA A 82 1.88 2.30 -12.96
C ALA A 82 1.54 1.50 -14.22
N ASN A 83 1.61 0.18 -14.15
CA ASN A 83 1.47 -0.69 -15.30
C ASN A 83 0.27 -1.63 -15.14
N ALA A 84 -0.76 -1.40 -15.95
CA ALA A 84 -1.99 -2.20 -15.95
C ALA A 84 -1.91 -3.42 -16.88
N MET A 85 -0.71 -3.92 -17.18
CA MET A 85 -0.53 -5.07 -18.06
C MET A 85 -1.14 -6.33 -17.46
N SER A 86 -1.61 -7.21 -18.32
CA SER A 86 -2.15 -8.50 -17.90
C SER A 86 -1.11 -9.29 -17.10
N GLY A 87 -1.52 -9.85 -15.99
CA GLY A 87 -0.65 -10.60 -15.10
C GLY A 87 -0.21 -9.86 -13.85
N ASP A 88 -0.20 -8.51 -13.84
CA ASP A 88 0.18 -7.75 -12.65
C ASP A 88 -0.80 -7.95 -11.49
N GLU A 89 -2.09 -7.98 -11.79
CA GLU A 89 -3.10 -8.24 -10.76
C GLU A 89 -2.95 -9.64 -10.17
N GLU A 90 -2.69 -10.64 -11.02
CA GLU A 90 -2.46 -12.01 -10.56
C GLU A 90 -1.19 -12.13 -9.73
N ARG A 91 -0.12 -11.43 -10.14
CA ARG A 91 1.12 -11.38 -9.37
C ARG A 91 0.93 -10.70 -8.02
N ALA A 92 0.13 -9.64 -7.97
CA ALA A 92 -0.20 -8.96 -6.72
C ALA A 92 -0.91 -9.91 -5.76
N LYS A 93 -1.90 -10.65 -6.25
CA LYS A 93 -2.59 -11.66 -5.46
C LYS A 93 -1.67 -12.77 -4.99
N ALA A 94 -0.78 -13.25 -5.85
CA ALA A 94 0.20 -14.29 -5.52
C ALA A 94 1.18 -13.81 -4.45
N ALA A 95 1.50 -12.52 -4.41
CA ALA A 95 2.34 -11.93 -3.37
C ALA A 95 1.59 -11.72 -2.05
N GLY A 96 0.26 -11.84 -2.05
CA GLY A 96 -0.57 -11.68 -0.88
C GLY A 96 -1.31 -10.35 -0.77
N CYS A 97 -1.31 -9.52 -1.83
CA CYS A 97 -2.08 -8.29 -1.85
C CYS A 97 -3.58 -8.59 -1.81
N ASP A 98 -4.29 -7.78 -1.04
CA ASP A 98 -5.74 -7.96 -0.84
C ASP A 98 -6.56 -7.22 -1.90
N ASP A 99 -5.99 -6.17 -2.48
CA ASP A 99 -6.65 -5.38 -3.53
C ASP A 99 -5.57 -4.77 -4.44
N PHE A 100 -6.00 -4.11 -5.51
CA PHE A 100 -5.12 -3.65 -6.57
C PHE A 100 -5.68 -2.40 -7.23
N MET A 101 -4.81 -1.43 -7.49
CA MET A 101 -5.14 -0.21 -8.23
C MET A 101 -4.06 0.12 -9.23
N THR A 102 -4.44 0.81 -10.30
CA THR A 102 -3.49 1.32 -11.29
C THR A 102 -3.34 2.83 -11.16
N LYS A 103 -2.18 3.36 -11.53
CA LYS A 103 -1.96 4.81 -11.67
C LYS A 103 -2.45 5.28 -13.04
N PRO A 104 -2.91 6.51 -13.18
CA PRO A 104 -3.05 7.52 -12.14
C PRO A 104 -4.15 7.17 -11.15
N ILE A 105 -4.01 7.66 -9.90
CA ILE A 105 -4.96 7.36 -8.84
C ILE A 105 -6.31 8.02 -9.13
N ASP A 106 -7.36 7.20 -9.22
CA ASP A 106 -8.75 7.66 -9.25
C ASP A 106 -9.21 7.85 -7.81
N GLU A 107 -9.49 9.08 -7.43
CA GLU A 107 -9.86 9.43 -6.06
C GLU A 107 -11.10 8.68 -5.59
N ASP A 108 -12.14 8.61 -6.41
CA ASP A 108 -13.39 7.92 -6.05
C ASP A 108 -13.16 6.43 -5.85
N LEU A 109 -12.37 5.81 -6.72
CA LEU A 109 -12.02 4.40 -6.60
C LEU A 109 -11.17 4.15 -5.35
N LEU A 110 -10.22 5.03 -5.08
CA LEU A 110 -9.38 4.92 -3.87
C LEU A 110 -10.25 4.92 -2.61
N PHE A 111 -11.14 5.91 -2.47
CA PHE A 111 -12.02 5.98 -1.31
C PHE A 111 -12.97 4.79 -1.21
N ALA A 112 -13.48 4.30 -2.33
CA ALA A 112 -14.33 3.11 -2.34
C ALA A 112 -13.58 1.89 -1.81
N LYS A 113 -12.32 1.69 -2.22
CA LYS A 113 -11.49 0.59 -1.73
C LYS A 113 -11.14 0.75 -0.25
N LEU A 114 -10.83 1.96 0.19
CA LEU A 114 -10.55 2.21 1.61
C LEU A 114 -11.77 1.90 2.48
N HIS A 115 -12.95 2.31 2.05
CA HIS A 115 -14.20 1.98 2.76
C HIS A 115 -14.46 0.48 2.79
N ARG A 116 -14.15 -0.21 1.72
CA ARG A 116 -14.31 -1.67 1.66
C ARG A 116 -13.47 -2.38 2.72
N TRP A 117 -12.24 -1.95 2.93
CA TRP A 117 -11.29 -2.63 3.82
C TRP A 117 -11.25 -2.08 5.23
N LEU A 118 -11.63 -0.83 5.43
CA LEU A 118 -11.58 -0.15 6.73
C LEU A 118 -12.96 0.10 7.36
N GLY A 119 -13.99 0.00 6.56
CA GLY A 119 -15.36 0.23 7.03
C GLY A 119 -15.81 1.69 7.03
#